data_3254268c08bba43a61c29855cd2fae64
#
_entry.id   3254268c08bba43a61c29855cd2fae64
#
_cell.length_a   1.000
_cell.length_b   1.000
_cell.length_c   1.000
_cell.angle_alpha   90.00
_cell.angle_beta   90.00
_cell.angle_gamma   90.00
#
_symmetry.space_group_name_H-M   'P 1'
#
loop_
_entity.id
_entity.type
_entity.pdbx_description
1 polymer ?
#
loop_
_entity_poly.entity_id
_entity_poly.type
_entity_poly.pdbx_seq_one_letter_code
_entity_poly.pdbx_strand_id
1 'polypeptide(L)'
;MASKGHIDVKPLPKLRTADGDVRKRYLYVAIDRCSRFVHLAVYDAETAANAVAFLAEIQKAFPFRITHVLTDRGSCFTAEDFERACARLTVTRRTTRPYTPQTNGMVERFNGRVASEVLGITVSSHAELEVLLTGYNQAYNRRRQRVLSGLSPLDTVRRRLEHNSRLANPCYTPANSNDLMPKVDKTGKLGPATNGRRKAFVDP
;
A
#
# COMPACT_ATOMS: atom_id res chain seq x y z
N MET A 1 10.26 4.42 -15.75
CA MET A 1 8.81 4.66 -15.86
C MET A 1 8.32 5.07 -14.49
N ALA A 2 7.68 6.24 -14.36
CA ALA A 2 7.21 6.76 -13.07
C ALA A 2 6.16 5.83 -12.44
N SER A 3 6.15 5.73 -11.12
CA SER A 3 5.20 4.90 -10.38
C SER A 3 3.80 5.52 -10.39
N LYS A 4 2.80 4.68 -10.65
CA LYS A 4 1.38 5.05 -10.70
C LYS A 4 0.64 4.19 -9.67
N GLY A 5 0.25 4.82 -8.55
CA GLY A 5 -0.58 4.18 -7.54
C GLY A 5 -2.07 4.26 -7.91
N HIS A 6 -2.79 3.17 -7.79
CA HIS A 6 -4.26 3.18 -7.75
C HIS A 6 -4.69 3.25 -6.30
N ILE A 7 -5.59 4.18 -6.00
CA ILE A 7 -6.21 4.30 -4.67
C ILE A 7 -7.70 3.99 -4.79
N ASP A 8 -8.19 3.18 -3.88
CA ASP A 8 -9.59 2.80 -3.76
C ASP A 8 -10.01 2.77 -2.29
N VAL A 9 -11.29 3.01 -2.02
CA VAL A 9 -11.88 2.93 -0.69
C VAL A 9 -13.09 2.00 -0.73
N LYS A 10 -13.17 1.10 0.25
CA LYS A 10 -14.32 0.21 0.39
C LYS A 10 -14.81 0.13 1.82
N PRO A 11 -16.14 0.13 2.04
CA PRO A 11 -16.68 -0.17 3.36
C PRO A 11 -16.30 -1.61 3.73
N LEU A 12 -15.86 -1.79 4.97
CA LEU A 12 -15.68 -3.11 5.56
C LEU A 12 -17.03 -3.65 6.05
N PRO A 13 -17.19 -4.99 6.11
CA PRO A 13 -18.34 -5.59 6.76
C PRO A 13 -18.50 -5.05 8.19
N LYS A 14 -19.73 -4.87 8.62
CA LYS A 14 -20.02 -4.51 10.02
C LYS A 14 -19.59 -5.69 10.90
N LEU A 15 -18.61 -5.47 11.75
CA LEU A 15 -18.26 -6.41 12.79
C LEU A 15 -19.14 -6.18 14.00
N ARG A 16 -19.70 -7.26 14.56
CA ARG A 16 -20.18 -7.27 15.93
C ARG A 16 -19.02 -7.66 16.82
N THR A 17 -18.48 -6.72 17.54
CA THR A 17 -17.46 -7.00 18.56
C THR A 17 -18.13 -7.58 19.81
N ALA A 18 -17.34 -8.26 20.64
CA ALA A 18 -17.85 -8.88 21.89
C ALA A 18 -18.46 -7.85 22.85
N ASP A 19 -18.03 -6.59 22.77
CA ASP A 19 -18.56 -5.45 23.54
C ASP A 19 -19.79 -4.78 22.88
N GLY A 20 -20.32 -5.35 21.78
CA GLY A 20 -21.49 -4.84 21.08
C GLY A 20 -21.22 -3.63 20.17
N ASP A 21 -19.98 -3.21 20.00
CA ASP A 21 -19.61 -2.11 19.10
C ASP A 21 -19.81 -2.50 17.63
N VAL A 22 -20.65 -1.74 16.92
CA VAL A 22 -21.00 -1.95 15.50
C VAL A 22 -20.58 -0.73 14.71
N ARG A 23 -19.29 -0.40 14.73
CA ARG A 23 -18.77 0.72 13.94
C ARG A 23 -18.64 0.38 12.46
N LYS A 24 -18.96 1.36 11.63
CA LYS A 24 -18.66 1.31 10.20
C LYS A 24 -17.18 1.68 9.98
N ARG A 25 -16.45 0.83 9.27
CA ARG A 25 -15.04 1.03 8.97
C ARG A 25 -14.82 0.97 7.46
N TYR A 26 -13.77 1.62 7.01
CA TYR A 26 -13.43 1.74 5.60
C TYR A 26 -11.99 1.31 5.37
N LEU A 27 -11.81 0.44 4.40
CA LEU A 27 -10.50 -0.01 3.94
C LEU A 27 -10.04 0.90 2.79
N TYR A 28 -8.96 1.61 3.02
CA TYR A 28 -8.23 2.35 1.99
C TYR A 28 -7.11 1.47 1.46
N VAL A 29 -6.99 1.38 0.15
CA VAL A 29 -5.99 0.54 -0.52
C VAL A 29 -5.26 1.36 -1.57
N ALA A 30 -3.95 1.29 -1.59
CA ALA A 30 -3.12 1.80 -2.67
C ALA A 30 -2.30 0.66 -3.28
N ILE A 31 -2.35 0.49 -4.60
CA ILE A 31 -1.58 -0.54 -5.32
C ILE A 31 -0.78 0.08 -6.46
N ASP A 32 0.51 -0.20 -6.53
CA ASP A 32 1.34 0.23 -7.66
C ASP A 32 1.06 -0.64 -8.90
N ARG A 33 0.81 0.02 -10.01
CA ARG A 33 0.47 -0.65 -11.26
C ARG A 33 1.60 -1.55 -11.78
N CYS A 34 2.84 -1.18 -11.56
CA CYS A 34 3.99 -1.90 -12.12
C CYS A 34 4.44 -3.07 -11.24
N SER A 35 4.65 -2.81 -9.95
CA SER A 35 5.19 -3.80 -9.01
C SER A 35 4.12 -4.60 -8.29
N ARG A 36 2.86 -4.17 -8.34
CA ARG A 36 1.77 -4.71 -7.51
C ARG A 36 2.01 -4.52 -6.01
N PHE A 37 2.95 -3.70 -5.62
CA PHE A 37 3.19 -3.37 -4.22
C PHE A 37 1.97 -2.65 -3.64
N VAL A 38 1.54 -3.07 -2.46
CA VAL A 38 0.30 -2.60 -1.83
C VAL A 38 0.60 -1.97 -0.48
N HIS A 39 -0.13 -0.91 -0.17
CA HIS A 39 -0.34 -0.41 1.19
C HIS A 39 -1.84 -0.33 1.45
N LEU A 40 -2.26 -0.69 2.64
CA LEU A 40 -3.65 -0.58 3.09
C LEU A 40 -3.70 -0.01 4.50
N ALA A 41 -4.79 0.70 4.80
CA ALA A 41 -5.10 1.24 6.12
C ALA A 41 -6.62 1.25 6.35
N VAL A 42 -7.03 1.23 7.62
CA VAL A 42 -8.44 1.23 8.02
C VAL A 42 -8.76 2.57 8.69
N TYR A 43 -9.86 3.19 8.28
CA TYR A 43 -10.36 4.44 8.83
C TYR A 43 -11.82 4.33 9.23
N ASP A 44 -12.27 5.18 10.12
CA ASP A 44 -13.67 5.19 10.61
C ASP A 44 -14.66 5.81 9.61
N ALA A 45 -14.18 6.58 8.64
CA ALA A 45 -15.04 7.26 7.68
C ALA A 45 -14.38 7.41 6.30
N GLU A 46 -15.23 7.51 5.27
CA GLU A 46 -14.82 7.88 3.92
C GLU A 46 -14.92 9.40 3.76
N THR A 47 -13.86 10.12 4.13
CA THR A 47 -13.79 11.58 4.12
C THR A 47 -12.56 12.07 3.36
N ALA A 48 -12.61 13.34 2.92
CA ALA A 48 -11.47 14.00 2.31
C ALA A 48 -10.26 14.04 3.26
N ALA A 49 -10.49 14.28 4.56
CA ALA A 49 -9.43 14.29 5.56
C ALA A 49 -8.71 12.93 5.66
N ASN A 50 -9.47 11.83 5.67
CA ASN A 50 -8.89 10.48 5.70
C ASN A 50 -8.20 10.12 4.38
N ALA A 51 -8.73 10.57 3.24
CA ALA A 51 -8.06 10.40 1.95
C ALA A 51 -6.72 11.15 1.90
N VAL A 52 -6.64 12.37 2.46
CA VAL A 52 -5.40 13.15 2.60
C VAL A 52 -4.43 12.46 3.55
N ALA A 53 -4.89 11.96 4.71
CA ALA A 53 -4.06 11.21 5.65
C ALA A 53 -3.49 9.95 4.99
N PHE A 54 -4.31 9.18 4.28
CA PHE A 54 -3.88 8.00 3.56
C PHE A 54 -2.88 8.31 2.45
N LEU A 55 -3.07 9.41 1.71
CA LEU A 55 -2.09 9.88 0.72
C LEU A 55 -0.72 10.17 1.36
N ALA A 56 -0.71 10.77 2.54
CA ALA A 56 0.53 11.02 3.29
C ALA A 56 1.18 9.72 3.81
N GLU A 57 0.37 8.73 4.21
CA GLU A 57 0.87 7.40 4.60
C GLU A 57 1.54 6.68 3.44
N ILE A 58 0.92 6.64 2.26
CA ILE A 58 1.50 5.94 1.12
C ILE A 58 2.80 6.60 0.64
N GLN A 59 2.97 7.91 0.85
CA GLN A 59 4.24 8.59 0.58
C GLN A 59 5.37 8.11 1.49
N LYS A 60 5.07 7.52 2.65
CA LYS A 60 6.06 6.94 3.56
C LYS A 60 6.17 5.42 3.40
N ALA A 61 5.06 4.76 3.09
CA ALA A 61 4.95 3.30 3.02
C ALA A 61 5.50 2.70 1.71
N PHE A 62 5.52 3.47 0.62
CA PHE A 62 6.03 2.98 -0.65
C PHE A 62 7.54 3.20 -0.75
N PRO A 63 8.33 2.14 -1.11
CA PRO A 63 9.79 2.26 -1.21
C PRO A 63 10.26 3.06 -2.43
N PHE A 64 9.35 3.50 -3.26
CA PHE A 64 9.61 4.32 -4.46
C PHE A 64 8.72 5.56 -4.46
N ARG A 65 9.14 6.59 -5.18
CA ARG A 65 8.39 7.84 -5.28
C ARG A 65 7.11 7.64 -6.07
N ILE A 66 5.98 8.01 -5.48
CA ILE A 66 4.68 8.08 -6.15
C ILE A 66 4.58 9.43 -6.86
N THR A 67 4.46 9.41 -8.18
CA THR A 67 4.31 10.64 -8.97
C THR A 67 2.88 10.83 -9.49
N HIS A 68 2.12 9.76 -9.56
CA HIS A 68 0.73 9.79 -10.03
C HIS A 68 -0.13 8.90 -9.15
N VAL A 69 -1.33 9.35 -8.86
CA VAL A 69 -2.38 8.53 -8.27
C VAL A 69 -3.59 8.50 -9.20
N LEU A 70 -4.17 7.32 -9.33
CA LEU A 70 -5.43 7.10 -10.03
C LEU A 70 -6.49 6.78 -8.98
N THR A 71 -7.56 7.56 -8.95
CA THR A 71 -8.70 7.37 -8.05
C THR A 71 -9.97 7.24 -8.86
N ASP A 72 -11.01 6.73 -8.27
CA ASP A 72 -12.35 6.90 -8.81
C ASP A 72 -12.84 8.36 -8.64
N ARG A 73 -14.14 8.58 -8.83
CA ARG A 73 -14.80 9.88 -8.67
C ARG A 73 -15.49 10.00 -7.31
N GLY A 74 -15.10 9.20 -6.33
CA GLY A 74 -15.62 9.28 -4.97
C GLY A 74 -15.46 10.70 -4.38
N SER A 75 -16.40 11.12 -3.56
CA SER A 75 -16.44 12.48 -3.00
C SER A 75 -15.18 12.82 -2.18
N CYS A 76 -14.60 11.83 -1.50
CA CYS A 76 -13.38 12.00 -0.71
C CYS A 76 -12.15 12.34 -1.58
N PHE A 77 -12.13 11.88 -2.83
CA PHE A 77 -11.03 12.14 -3.77
C PHE A 77 -11.26 13.36 -4.66
N THR A 78 -12.52 13.78 -4.86
CA THR A 78 -12.85 14.97 -5.67
C THR A 78 -12.86 16.26 -4.86
N ALA A 79 -12.74 16.17 -3.53
CA ALA A 79 -12.67 17.32 -2.65
C ALA A 79 -11.41 18.15 -2.90
N GLU A 80 -11.53 19.47 -2.74
CA GLU A 80 -10.44 20.42 -2.94
C GLU A 80 -9.25 20.16 -2.01
N ASP A 81 -9.50 19.69 -0.79
CA ASP A 81 -8.47 19.32 0.18
C ASP A 81 -7.55 18.20 -0.33
N PHE A 82 -8.12 17.21 -1.01
CA PHE A 82 -7.35 16.12 -1.60
C PHE A 82 -6.51 16.61 -2.79
N GLU A 83 -7.06 17.50 -3.64
CA GLU A 83 -6.32 18.12 -4.73
C GLU A 83 -5.15 18.96 -4.20
N ARG A 84 -5.40 19.79 -3.19
CA ARG A 84 -4.34 20.57 -2.52
C ARG A 84 -3.26 19.69 -1.91
N ALA A 85 -3.64 18.56 -1.32
CA ALA A 85 -2.68 17.60 -0.78
C ALA A 85 -1.85 16.95 -1.89
N CYS A 86 -2.44 16.57 -3.01
CA CYS A 86 -1.72 16.08 -4.18
C CYS A 86 -0.71 17.11 -4.70
N ALA A 87 -1.12 18.36 -4.82
CA ALA A 87 -0.24 19.44 -5.27
C ALA A 87 0.95 19.64 -4.32
N ARG A 88 0.73 19.70 -3.01
CA ARG A 88 1.79 19.82 -1.99
C ARG A 88 2.81 18.67 -2.05
N LEU A 89 2.34 17.46 -2.35
CA LEU A 89 3.18 16.27 -2.45
C LEU A 89 3.76 16.04 -3.84
N THR A 90 3.53 16.97 -4.77
CA THR A 90 3.97 16.87 -6.17
C THR A 90 3.46 15.58 -6.83
N VAL A 91 2.23 15.20 -6.53
CA VAL A 91 1.55 14.02 -7.07
C VAL A 91 0.47 14.47 -8.04
N THR A 92 0.51 13.96 -9.26
CA THR A 92 -0.55 14.22 -10.25
C THR A 92 -1.71 13.27 -10.02
N ARG A 93 -2.88 13.81 -9.68
CA ARG A 93 -4.11 13.02 -9.62
C ARG A 93 -4.68 12.80 -11.03
N ARG A 94 -5.16 11.59 -11.25
CA ARG A 94 -5.95 11.21 -12.43
C ARG A 94 -7.19 10.48 -11.96
N THR A 95 -8.30 10.67 -12.68
CA THR A 95 -9.54 9.94 -12.42
C THR A 95 -9.72 8.81 -13.42
N THR A 96 -10.35 7.74 -12.99
CA THR A 96 -10.78 6.68 -13.90
C THR A 96 -11.85 7.21 -14.87
N ARG A 97 -11.76 6.80 -16.13
CA ARG A 97 -12.82 7.10 -17.10
C ARG A 97 -14.07 6.29 -16.73
N PRO A 98 -15.28 6.87 -16.85
CA PRO A 98 -16.50 6.11 -16.72
C PRO A 98 -16.49 4.92 -17.67
N TYR A 99 -17.08 3.80 -17.25
CA TYR A 99 -17.24 2.61 -18.09
C TYR A 99 -15.95 1.98 -18.64
N THR A 100 -14.80 2.18 -17.96
CA THR A 100 -13.55 1.52 -18.34
C THR A 100 -13.11 0.53 -17.23
N PRO A 101 -13.70 -0.68 -17.16
CA PRO A 101 -13.42 -1.68 -16.10
C PRO A 101 -11.94 -2.06 -16.00
N GLN A 102 -11.22 -1.96 -17.12
CA GLN A 102 -9.80 -2.33 -17.20
C GLN A 102 -8.89 -1.48 -16.33
N THR A 103 -9.30 -0.26 -15.98
CA THR A 103 -8.51 0.63 -15.12
C THR A 103 -8.60 0.31 -13.64
N ASN A 104 -9.74 -0.23 -13.16
CA ASN A 104 -9.97 -0.60 -11.76
C ASN A 104 -9.72 -2.09 -11.46
N GLY A 105 -9.69 -2.95 -12.49
CA GLY A 105 -9.63 -4.41 -12.33
C GLY A 105 -8.42 -4.92 -11.50
N MET A 106 -7.43 -4.09 -11.22
CA MET A 106 -6.30 -4.46 -10.39
C MET A 106 -6.63 -4.31 -8.90
N VAL A 107 -7.13 -3.15 -8.51
CA VAL A 107 -7.53 -2.88 -7.13
C VAL A 107 -8.76 -3.71 -6.75
N GLU A 108 -9.69 -3.92 -7.68
CA GLU A 108 -10.84 -4.81 -7.50
C GLU A 108 -10.42 -6.25 -7.22
N ARG A 109 -9.46 -6.80 -7.98
CA ARG A 109 -8.91 -8.13 -7.73
C ARG A 109 -8.20 -8.22 -6.39
N PHE A 110 -7.48 -7.18 -5.99
CA PHE A 110 -6.85 -7.14 -4.67
C PHE A 110 -7.93 -7.12 -3.57
N ASN A 111 -8.93 -6.26 -3.69
CA ASN A 111 -10.05 -6.19 -2.74
C ASN A 111 -10.83 -7.51 -2.67
N GLY A 112 -11.03 -8.21 -3.81
CA GLY A 112 -11.62 -9.54 -3.82
C GLY A 112 -10.80 -10.56 -3.04
N ARG A 113 -9.47 -10.50 -3.11
CA ARG A 113 -8.59 -11.34 -2.28
C ARG A 113 -8.67 -11.00 -0.81
N VAL A 114 -8.67 -9.72 -0.44
CA VAL A 114 -8.88 -9.31 0.95
C VAL A 114 -10.21 -9.86 1.47
N ALA A 115 -11.27 -9.76 0.67
CA ALA A 115 -12.58 -10.28 1.05
C ALA A 115 -12.57 -11.80 1.28
N SER A 116 -11.93 -12.57 0.40
CA SER A 116 -11.89 -14.03 0.50
C SER A 116 -10.85 -14.56 1.49
N GLU A 117 -9.68 -13.92 1.60
CA GLU A 117 -8.55 -14.45 2.38
C GLU A 117 -8.51 -13.87 3.81
N VAL A 118 -9.14 -12.71 4.07
CA VAL A 118 -9.11 -12.03 5.39
C VAL A 118 -10.49 -11.85 5.99
N LEU A 119 -11.44 -11.25 5.24
CA LEU A 119 -12.74 -10.90 5.79
C LEU A 119 -13.65 -12.12 6.04
N GLY A 120 -13.27 -13.31 5.57
CA GLY A 120 -13.89 -14.57 5.93
C GLY A 120 -13.45 -15.13 7.30
N ILE A 121 -12.43 -14.53 7.94
CA ILE A 121 -11.93 -14.95 9.25
C ILE A 121 -12.79 -14.28 10.33
N THR A 122 -13.29 -15.08 11.28
CA THR A 122 -13.99 -14.55 12.43
C THR A 122 -13.01 -13.81 13.35
N VAL A 123 -13.29 -12.56 13.66
CA VAL A 123 -12.49 -11.72 14.55
C VAL A 123 -13.34 -11.23 15.71
N SER A 124 -12.73 -11.04 16.86
CA SER A 124 -13.40 -10.61 18.10
C SER A 124 -13.44 -9.10 18.27
N SER A 125 -12.56 -8.36 17.59
CA SER A 125 -12.44 -6.91 17.71
C SER A 125 -11.98 -6.21 16.44
N HIS A 126 -12.21 -4.91 16.35
CA HIS A 126 -11.67 -4.08 15.26
C HIS A 126 -10.14 -4.06 15.27
N ALA A 127 -9.50 -4.07 16.44
CA ALA A 127 -8.05 -4.12 16.56
C ALA A 127 -7.47 -5.43 15.98
N GLU A 128 -8.12 -6.55 16.24
CA GLU A 128 -7.73 -7.85 15.65
C GLU A 128 -7.85 -7.82 14.12
N LEU A 129 -8.91 -7.25 13.57
CA LEU A 129 -9.04 -7.08 12.13
C LEU A 129 -7.90 -6.24 11.54
N GLU A 130 -7.52 -5.14 12.18
CA GLU A 130 -6.42 -4.29 11.73
C GLU A 130 -5.08 -5.05 11.75
N VAL A 131 -4.83 -5.85 12.78
CA VAL A 131 -3.65 -6.73 12.86
C VAL A 131 -3.63 -7.73 11.72
N LEU A 132 -4.76 -8.40 11.45
CA LEU A 132 -4.89 -9.35 10.33
C LEU A 132 -4.66 -8.67 8.97
N LEU A 133 -5.26 -7.51 8.74
CA LEU A 133 -5.09 -6.75 7.50
C LEU A 133 -3.64 -6.28 7.33
N THR A 134 -2.98 -5.85 8.41
CA THR A 134 -1.56 -5.46 8.39
C THR A 134 -0.67 -6.66 8.06
N GLY A 135 -0.90 -7.80 8.70
CA GLY A 135 -0.20 -9.05 8.41
C GLY A 135 -0.42 -9.51 6.97
N TYR A 136 -1.65 -9.41 6.49
CA TYR A 136 -1.99 -9.73 5.10
C TYR A 136 -1.26 -8.83 4.11
N ASN A 137 -1.22 -7.51 4.36
CA ASN A 137 -0.49 -6.56 3.52
C ASN A 137 0.99 -6.95 3.36
N GLN A 138 1.63 -7.30 4.48
CA GLN A 138 3.03 -7.74 4.48
C GLN A 138 3.21 -9.07 3.72
N ALA A 139 2.36 -10.05 3.99
CA ALA A 139 2.38 -11.34 3.31
C ALA A 139 2.15 -11.19 1.81
N TYR A 140 1.18 -10.37 1.40
CA TYR A 140 0.91 -10.09 -0.01
C TYR A 140 2.13 -9.51 -0.73
N ASN A 141 2.81 -8.54 -0.15
CA ASN A 141 3.97 -7.91 -0.74
C ASN A 141 5.18 -8.85 -0.88
N ARG A 142 5.22 -9.94 -0.11
CA ARG A 142 6.27 -10.99 -0.17
C ARG A 142 5.86 -12.23 -0.97
N ARG A 143 4.57 -12.38 -1.28
CA ARG A 143 4.04 -13.53 -2.01
C ARG A 143 4.42 -13.46 -3.49
N ARG A 144 5.02 -14.51 -4.03
CA ARG A 144 5.31 -14.63 -5.46
C ARG A 144 4.03 -14.59 -6.29
N GLN A 145 4.05 -13.85 -7.39
CA GLN A 145 2.90 -13.67 -8.25
C GLN A 145 3.22 -14.04 -9.70
N ARG A 146 2.34 -14.82 -10.32
CA ARG A 146 2.49 -15.23 -11.73
C ARG A 146 2.55 -14.02 -12.68
N VAL A 147 1.77 -12.97 -12.41
CA VAL A 147 1.74 -11.73 -13.20
C VAL A 147 3.04 -10.93 -13.12
N LEU A 148 3.89 -11.23 -12.15
CA LEU A 148 5.24 -10.64 -11.97
C LEU A 148 6.34 -11.65 -12.35
N SER A 149 6.04 -12.61 -13.22
CA SER A 149 6.98 -13.65 -13.65
C SER A 149 7.58 -14.43 -12.47
N GLY A 150 6.77 -14.71 -11.46
CA GLY A 150 7.19 -15.47 -10.28
C GLY A 150 7.91 -14.66 -9.21
N LEU A 151 8.06 -13.34 -9.39
CA LEU A 151 8.58 -12.45 -8.36
C LEU A 151 7.47 -12.02 -7.38
N SER A 152 7.88 -11.63 -6.18
CA SER A 152 7.00 -10.90 -5.29
C SER A 152 6.94 -9.40 -5.66
N PRO A 153 5.89 -8.67 -5.21
CA PRO A 153 5.87 -7.22 -5.32
C PRO A 153 7.13 -6.56 -4.76
N LEU A 154 7.58 -7.01 -3.60
CA LEU A 154 8.78 -6.49 -2.94
C LEU A 154 10.05 -6.73 -3.77
N ASP A 155 10.24 -7.93 -4.32
CA ASP A 155 11.39 -8.24 -5.19
C ASP A 155 11.35 -7.46 -6.50
N THR A 156 10.15 -7.25 -7.05
CA THR A 156 9.95 -6.42 -8.23
C THR A 156 10.36 -4.98 -7.97
N VAL A 157 10.02 -4.44 -6.79
CA VAL A 157 10.45 -3.10 -6.38
C VAL A 157 11.97 -3.05 -6.23
N ARG A 158 12.60 -4.02 -5.54
CA ARG A 158 14.05 -4.08 -5.36
C ARG A 158 14.78 -4.03 -6.68
N ARG A 159 14.43 -4.92 -7.63
CA ARG A 159 15.02 -4.94 -8.97
C ARG A 159 14.86 -3.61 -9.72
N ARG A 160 13.71 -2.96 -9.59
CA ARG A 160 13.49 -1.65 -10.24
C ARG A 160 14.35 -0.55 -9.62
N LEU A 161 14.56 -0.56 -8.31
CA LEU A 161 15.43 0.41 -7.63
C LEU A 161 16.90 0.16 -7.93
N GLU A 162 17.33 -1.10 -8.04
CA GLU A 162 18.68 -1.47 -8.50
C GLU A 162 18.93 -0.94 -9.91
N HIS A 163 17.95 -1.07 -10.79
CA HIS A 163 18.05 -0.59 -12.18
C HIS A 163 17.97 0.93 -12.30
N ASN A 164 17.26 1.60 -11.40
CA ASN A 164 17.10 3.05 -11.38
C ASN A 164 16.88 3.57 -9.95
N SER A 165 17.99 3.91 -9.29
CA SER A 165 18.00 4.42 -7.91
C SER A 165 17.26 5.75 -7.72
N ARG A 166 17.11 6.56 -8.80
CA ARG A 166 16.35 7.83 -8.75
C ARG A 166 14.87 7.63 -8.45
N LEU A 167 14.36 6.40 -8.61
CA LEU A 167 12.99 6.07 -8.22
C LEU A 167 12.83 5.89 -6.72
N ALA A 168 13.91 5.70 -5.97
CA ALA A 168 13.85 5.45 -4.54
C ALA A 168 13.17 6.59 -3.78
N ASN A 169 12.40 6.22 -2.79
CA ASN A 169 11.72 7.16 -1.91
C ASN A 169 12.60 7.45 -0.68
N PRO A 170 13.11 8.68 -0.51
CA PRO A 170 13.94 9.01 0.64
C PRO A 170 13.18 9.03 1.98
N CYS A 171 11.84 9.15 1.91
CA CYS A 171 10.96 9.15 3.08
C CYS A 171 10.43 7.76 3.45
N TYR A 172 10.86 6.70 2.74
CA TYR A 172 10.38 5.35 2.99
C TYR A 172 10.70 4.88 4.40
N THR A 173 9.68 4.46 5.10
CA THR A 173 9.79 3.83 6.42
C THR A 173 9.33 2.38 6.31
N PRO A 174 10.24 1.40 6.36
CA PRO A 174 9.88 -0.01 6.26
C PRO A 174 9.06 -0.45 7.48
N ALA A 175 8.00 -1.20 7.24
CA ALA A 175 7.17 -1.78 8.30
C ALA A 175 7.93 -2.83 9.13
N ASN A 176 8.96 -3.45 8.53
CA ASN A 176 9.85 -4.41 9.20
C ASN A 176 11.30 -4.20 8.79
N SER A 177 12.23 -4.51 9.69
CA SER A 177 13.67 -4.47 9.41
C SER A 177 14.10 -5.36 8.22
N ASN A 178 13.34 -6.43 7.94
CA ASN A 178 13.58 -7.32 6.79
C ASN A 178 13.11 -6.71 5.44
N ASP A 179 12.36 -5.61 5.45
CA ASP A 179 11.92 -4.89 4.26
C ASP A 179 12.88 -3.77 3.86
N LEU A 180 14.07 -3.74 4.45
CA LEU A 180 15.08 -2.74 4.13
C LEU A 180 15.38 -2.77 2.64
N MET A 181 15.03 -1.68 1.98
CA MET A 181 15.45 -1.38 0.62
C MET A 181 16.89 -0.85 0.64
N PRO A 182 17.66 -1.01 -0.42
CA PRO A 182 18.97 -0.39 -0.53
C PRO A 182 18.83 1.11 -0.23
N LYS A 183 19.56 1.59 0.77
CA LYS A 183 19.56 3.03 1.10
C LYS A 183 20.24 3.78 -0.03
N VAL A 184 19.59 4.80 -0.52
CA VAL A 184 20.18 5.73 -1.48
C VAL A 184 20.84 6.84 -0.66
N ASP A 185 22.12 7.09 -0.89
CA ASP A 185 22.83 8.21 -0.29
C ASP A 185 22.36 9.56 -0.86
N LYS A 186 22.85 10.66 -0.28
CA LYS A 186 22.49 12.02 -0.70
C LYS A 186 22.86 12.33 -2.17
N THR A 187 23.70 11.49 -2.79
CA THR A 187 24.13 11.64 -4.19
C THR A 187 23.31 10.76 -5.14
N GLY A 188 22.35 9.96 -4.65
CA GLY A 188 21.50 9.07 -5.43
C GLY A 188 22.14 7.70 -5.70
N LYS A 189 23.25 7.36 -5.04
CA LYS A 189 23.94 6.07 -5.17
C LYS A 189 23.41 5.05 -4.19
N LEU A 190 23.15 3.82 -4.66
CA LEU A 190 22.73 2.71 -3.81
C LEU A 190 23.89 2.26 -2.91
N GLY A 191 23.67 2.33 -1.60
CA GLY A 191 24.55 1.71 -0.62
C GLY A 191 24.46 0.19 -0.65
N PRO A 192 25.45 -0.54 -0.13
CA PRO A 192 25.41 -2.00 -0.06
C PRO A 192 24.22 -2.46 0.77
N ALA A 193 23.50 -3.50 0.29
CA ALA A 193 22.46 -4.15 1.07
C ALA A 193 23.11 -4.73 2.33
N THR A 194 22.76 -4.21 3.50
CA THR A 194 23.23 -4.77 4.77
C THR A 194 22.54 -6.10 4.99
N ASN A 195 23.16 -7.18 4.56
CA ASN A 195 22.80 -8.53 4.96
C ASN A 195 23.03 -8.64 6.47
N GLY A 196 21.97 -8.66 7.24
CA GLY A 196 22.01 -9.06 8.64
C GLY A 196 22.58 -10.47 8.70
N ARG A 197 23.86 -10.62 9.03
CA ARG A 197 24.47 -11.90 9.36
C ARG A 197 23.64 -12.51 10.50
N ARG A 198 22.99 -13.62 10.22
CA ARG A 198 22.51 -14.52 11.28
C ARG A 198 23.76 -14.90 12.09
N LYS A 199 23.86 -14.42 13.33
CA LYS A 199 24.76 -15.03 14.31
C LYS A 199 24.28 -16.47 14.47
N ALA A 200 25.12 -17.41 14.06
CA ALA A 200 24.94 -18.79 14.43
C ALA A 200 24.95 -18.87 15.97
N PHE A 201 23.86 -19.35 16.54
CA PHE A 201 23.80 -19.72 17.95
C PHE A 201 24.65 -20.99 18.07
N VAL A 202 25.81 -20.88 18.68
CA VAL A 202 26.62 -22.03 19.09
C VAL A 202 26.19 -22.26 20.53
N ASP A 203 25.45 -23.35 20.75
CA ASP A 203 25.17 -23.87 22.07
C ASP A 203 26.45 -24.45 22.68
N PRO A 204 26.67 -24.29 24.01
CA PRO A 204 27.77 -24.88 24.74
C PRO A 204 27.64 -26.39 24.94
#